data_461d7852dbfe48ceda5b1a972c10bab6
#
_entry.id   461d7852dbfe48ceda5b1a972c10bab6
#
_cell.length_a   1.000
_cell.length_b   1.000
_cell.length_c   1.000
_cell.angle_alpha   90.00
_cell.angle_beta   90.00
_cell.angle_gamma   90.00
#
_symmetry.space_group_name_H-M   'P 1'
#
loop_
_entity.id
_entity.type
_entity.pdbx_description
1 polymer ?
#
loop_
_entity_poly.entity_id
_entity_poly.type
_entity_poly.pdbx_seq_one_letter_code
_entity_poly.pdbx_strand_id
1 'polypeptide(L)'
;MIHIQEEVARCLLCENAPCGKKAARAIRALRFENLWTARELLNELNDAEIAAAEKACIHYDRPIRISELKETLWDTETSKSRNTDHSPLPSLELNFCDIVCENPFFLASSAVCTNYEMVANAFEAGWAGVFYKTISKQDIREVSPRFDAMRKEGTPFVGFRNMEQLSENPYTMDFDILHRLKQNYPTKIVIASIMGQTEEEWVELAKMAEAAGCDAVELNFSCPQMRLTGLGSDIGQNNELILFYTSFVREAVNIPVIPKMTPNIMSMTTPALSCYFGGAHGISAINTIKSITMSHDAEVSEKKTVSGYSGKAVKPIALRMIYEMTGNPLLHKAGIEKHMDISGIGGIETWRDALEFIQLGCRNVHVCTAVMQYGYRIIDDLILGLQHYMQERGIVELKKLVGEELKNIVLPHDLDRETMVFPKVNREKCIGCGRCYISCKDGGHQAIEFGEDRKPKIIGQKCVGCHLCRLVCPTGAMEKAKRMRKP
;
A
#
# COMPACT_ATOMS: atom_id res chain seq x y z
N MET A 1 4.56 2.58 29.81
CA MET A 1 4.25 1.77 28.60
C MET A 1 4.29 2.70 27.40
N ILE A 2 5.12 2.43 26.42
CA ILE A 2 5.26 3.22 25.19
C ILE A 2 4.24 2.76 24.14
N HIS A 3 3.88 3.69 23.26
CA HIS A 3 3.09 3.31 22.07
C HIS A 3 4.05 2.77 21.02
N ILE A 4 3.98 1.47 20.72
CA ILE A 4 4.94 0.76 19.84
C ILE A 4 5.11 1.49 18.51
N GLN A 5 4.00 1.81 17.82
CA GLN A 5 4.06 2.44 16.50
C GLN A 5 4.67 3.86 16.52
N GLU A 6 4.46 4.63 17.61
CA GLU A 6 5.08 5.95 17.76
C GLU A 6 6.58 5.83 17.98
N GLU A 7 7.03 4.87 18.80
CA GLU A 7 8.45 4.68 19.05
C GLU A 7 9.19 4.15 17.82
N VAL A 8 8.65 3.14 17.15
CA VAL A 8 9.30 2.61 15.93
C VAL A 8 9.24 3.60 14.75
N ALA A 9 8.25 4.51 14.74
CA ALA A 9 8.17 5.56 13.74
C ALA A 9 9.36 6.55 13.80
N ARG A 10 9.98 6.69 14.96
CA ARG A 10 11.18 7.53 15.15
C ARG A 10 12.44 6.88 14.57
N CYS A 11 12.46 5.56 14.42
CA CYS A 11 13.62 4.85 13.90
C CYS A 11 13.88 5.20 12.43
N LEU A 12 15.11 5.56 12.09
CA LEU A 12 15.52 5.92 10.73
C LEU A 12 15.73 4.69 9.83
N LEU A 13 15.71 3.47 10.40
CA LEU A 13 16.01 2.22 9.69
C LEU A 13 17.36 2.29 8.96
N CYS A 14 18.40 2.72 9.68
CA CYS A 14 19.74 2.99 9.15
C CYS A 14 20.30 1.85 8.31
N GLU A 15 21.01 2.20 7.25
CA GLU A 15 21.87 1.24 6.56
C GLU A 15 23.10 0.95 7.44
N ASN A 16 23.58 -0.31 7.44
CA ASN A 16 24.64 -0.77 8.33
C ASN A 16 24.44 -0.31 9.79
N ALA A 17 23.23 -0.54 10.30
CA ALA A 17 22.72 0.03 11.55
C ALA A 17 23.70 -0.10 12.73
N PRO A 18 24.09 1.00 13.39
CA PRO A 18 25.01 0.98 14.53
C PRO A 18 24.47 0.14 15.71
N CYS A 19 23.16 0.06 15.87
CA CYS A 19 22.50 -0.79 16.88
C CYS A 19 22.59 -2.30 16.61
N GLY A 20 23.28 -2.70 15.53
CA GLY A 20 23.44 -4.10 15.13
C GLY A 20 22.29 -4.63 14.27
N LYS A 21 22.61 -5.58 13.39
CA LYS A 21 21.67 -6.12 12.37
C LYS A 21 20.38 -6.69 12.98
N LYS A 22 20.48 -7.43 14.09
CA LYS A 22 19.33 -8.09 14.73
C LYS A 22 18.35 -7.09 15.33
N ALA A 23 18.85 -6.12 16.11
CA ALA A 23 18.03 -5.06 16.69
C ALA A 23 17.36 -4.20 15.60
N ALA A 24 18.12 -3.78 14.58
CA ALA A 24 17.60 -3.01 13.46
C ALA A 24 16.49 -3.77 12.71
N ARG A 25 16.67 -5.08 12.46
CA ARG A 25 15.66 -5.92 11.80
C ARG A 25 14.42 -6.10 12.67
N ALA A 26 14.56 -6.25 13.97
CA ALA A 26 13.44 -6.34 14.90
C ALA A 26 12.59 -5.06 14.90
N ILE A 27 13.24 -3.87 14.92
CA ILE A 27 12.53 -2.59 14.87
C ILE A 27 11.87 -2.39 13.51
N ARG A 28 12.54 -2.79 12.41
CA ARG A 28 11.94 -2.77 11.07
C ARG A 28 10.71 -3.65 11.02
N ALA A 29 10.77 -4.88 11.51
CA ALA A 29 9.63 -5.79 11.57
C ALA A 29 8.45 -5.18 12.34
N LEU A 30 8.70 -4.54 13.50
CA LEU A 30 7.67 -3.80 14.24
C LEU A 30 7.05 -2.68 13.41
N ARG A 31 7.86 -1.94 12.66
CA ARG A 31 7.39 -0.85 11.82
C ARG A 31 6.43 -1.32 10.74
N PHE A 32 6.71 -2.49 10.14
CA PHE A 32 5.88 -3.11 9.11
C PHE A 32 4.82 -4.06 9.67
N GLU A 33 4.57 -3.98 11.00
CA GLU A 33 3.57 -4.78 11.73
C GLU A 33 3.81 -6.29 11.69
N ASN A 34 5.00 -6.73 11.35
CA ASN A 34 5.44 -8.12 11.40
C ASN A 34 5.87 -8.46 12.85
N LEU A 35 4.87 -8.62 13.74
CA LEU A 35 5.08 -8.80 15.18
C LEU A 35 5.76 -10.12 15.52
N TRP A 36 5.55 -11.17 14.74
CA TRP A 36 6.13 -12.49 14.94
C TRP A 36 7.65 -12.45 14.81
N THR A 37 8.15 -11.99 13.67
CA THR A 37 9.60 -11.83 13.43
C THR A 37 10.22 -10.87 14.44
N ALA A 38 9.53 -9.80 14.80
CA ALA A 38 10.04 -8.86 15.80
C ALA A 38 10.22 -9.52 17.17
N ARG A 39 9.25 -10.31 17.62
CA ARG A 39 9.33 -11.07 18.89
C ARG A 39 10.46 -12.07 18.87
N GLU A 40 10.58 -12.86 17.84
CA GLU A 40 11.65 -13.84 17.67
C GLU A 40 13.01 -13.17 17.81
N LEU A 41 13.28 -12.14 17.03
CA LEU A 41 14.54 -11.42 17.03
C LEU A 41 14.84 -10.72 18.37
N LEU A 42 13.84 -10.13 19.03
CA LEU A 42 14.02 -9.51 20.35
C LEU A 42 14.25 -10.52 21.45
N ASN A 43 13.70 -11.75 21.34
CA ASN A 43 13.97 -12.83 22.27
C ASN A 43 15.41 -13.32 22.20
N GLU A 44 15.98 -13.33 21.03
CA GLU A 44 17.36 -13.73 20.82
C GLU A 44 18.40 -12.71 21.36
N LEU A 45 17.95 -11.49 21.73
CA LEU A 45 18.81 -10.45 22.31
C LEU A 45 18.74 -10.51 23.84
N ASN A 46 19.91 -10.61 24.50
CA ASN A 46 20.03 -10.45 25.93
C ASN A 46 20.05 -8.96 26.35
N ASP A 47 19.92 -8.68 27.63
CA ASP A 47 19.82 -7.30 28.15
C ASP A 47 21.07 -6.48 27.87
N ALA A 48 22.26 -7.07 27.86
CA ALA A 48 23.52 -6.39 27.56
C ALA A 48 23.59 -5.99 26.08
N GLU A 49 23.13 -6.87 25.18
CA GLU A 49 23.02 -6.56 23.73
C GLU A 49 21.99 -5.47 23.45
N ILE A 50 20.85 -5.49 24.16
CA ILE A 50 19.83 -4.44 24.05
C ILE A 50 20.38 -3.10 24.53
N ALA A 51 21.02 -3.06 25.71
CA ALA A 51 21.64 -1.84 26.22
C ALA A 51 22.74 -1.30 25.31
N ALA A 52 23.55 -2.17 24.71
CA ALA A 52 24.55 -1.78 23.72
C ALA A 52 23.91 -1.21 22.45
N ALA A 53 22.83 -1.82 21.96
CA ALA A 53 22.10 -1.36 20.79
C ALA A 53 21.45 0.01 21.02
N GLU A 54 20.83 0.25 22.15
CA GLU A 54 20.26 1.55 22.54
C GLU A 54 21.35 2.63 22.61
N LYS A 55 22.48 2.33 23.26
CA LYS A 55 23.63 3.23 23.37
C LYS A 55 24.26 3.58 22.02
N ALA A 56 24.27 2.65 21.07
CA ALA A 56 24.81 2.85 19.72
C ALA A 56 23.82 3.54 18.77
N CYS A 57 22.59 3.80 19.20
CA CYS A 57 21.59 4.47 18.35
C CYS A 57 22.05 5.87 17.96
N ILE A 58 21.93 6.22 16.68
CA ILE A 58 22.32 7.57 16.19
C ILE A 58 21.41 8.70 16.69
N HIS A 59 20.23 8.37 17.24
CA HIS A 59 19.44 9.28 18.06
C HIS A 59 20.00 9.36 19.50
N TYR A 60 21.26 9.75 19.64
CA TYR A 60 22.00 9.73 20.92
C TYR A 60 21.36 10.59 22.03
N ASP A 61 20.62 11.61 21.68
CA ASP A 61 19.86 12.47 22.59
C ASP A 61 18.56 11.79 23.08
N ARG A 62 17.99 10.93 22.26
CA ARG A 62 16.77 10.18 22.55
C ARG A 62 16.77 8.83 21.79
N PRO A 63 17.56 7.86 22.20
CA PRO A 63 17.66 6.53 21.57
C PRO A 63 16.32 5.84 21.43
N ILE A 64 16.22 4.91 20.48
CA ILE A 64 15.05 4.04 20.36
C ILE A 64 15.07 3.08 21.57
N ARG A 65 13.97 3.04 22.31
CA ARG A 65 13.83 2.27 23.57
C ARG A 65 13.48 0.81 23.28
N ILE A 66 14.47 0.02 22.92
CA ILE A 66 14.32 -1.38 22.50
C ILE A 66 13.88 -2.26 23.68
N SER A 67 14.39 -1.99 24.89
CA SER A 67 13.98 -2.66 26.12
C SER A 67 12.49 -2.53 26.39
N GLU A 68 11.97 -1.29 26.38
CA GLU A 68 10.54 -1.03 26.58
C GLU A 68 9.67 -1.61 25.44
N LEU A 69 10.16 -1.61 24.19
CA LEU A 69 9.48 -2.27 23.09
C LEU A 69 9.35 -3.78 23.33
N LYS A 70 10.42 -4.44 23.79
CA LYS A 70 10.42 -5.86 24.14
C LYS A 70 9.39 -6.16 25.23
N GLU A 71 9.41 -5.43 26.35
CA GLU A 71 8.45 -5.58 27.45
C GLU A 71 6.99 -5.38 26.97
N THR A 72 6.72 -4.28 26.24
CA THR A 72 5.37 -3.97 25.77
C THR A 72 4.80 -5.03 24.83
N LEU A 73 5.65 -5.69 24.04
CA LEU A 73 5.23 -6.78 23.14
C LEU A 73 4.79 -8.02 23.89
N TRP A 74 5.34 -8.27 25.12
CA TRP A 74 4.96 -9.41 25.94
C TRP A 74 3.65 -9.21 26.69
N ASP A 75 3.31 -7.97 27.04
CA ASP A 75 2.09 -7.63 27.77
C ASP A 75 0.83 -7.62 26.88
N THR A 76 0.97 -7.73 25.56
CA THR A 76 -0.17 -7.74 24.66
C THR A 76 -0.85 -9.11 24.62
N GLU A 77 -2.21 -9.15 24.56
CA GLU A 77 -3.02 -10.40 24.54
C GLU A 77 -2.65 -11.38 23.41
N THR A 78 -2.01 -10.89 22.35
CA THR A 78 -1.44 -11.71 21.28
C THR A 78 -0.28 -12.60 21.75
N SER A 79 0.22 -12.43 22.98
CA SER A 79 1.20 -13.35 23.60
C SER A 79 0.62 -14.72 23.93
N LYS A 80 -0.71 -14.88 23.93
CA LYS A 80 -1.40 -16.13 24.31
C LYS A 80 -1.48 -17.16 23.20
N SER A 81 -1.27 -16.79 21.95
CA SER A 81 -1.15 -17.72 20.82
C SER A 81 0.30 -18.23 20.73
N ARG A 82 0.69 -19.07 21.70
CA ARG A 82 1.90 -19.88 21.63
C ARG A 82 1.62 -21.14 20.80
N ASN A 83 1.43 -21.00 19.53
CA ASN A 83 1.74 -22.13 18.66
C ASN A 83 3.22 -21.99 18.29
N THR A 84 4.07 -22.70 19.01
CA THR A 84 5.38 -23.17 18.55
C THR A 84 5.18 -24.24 17.49
N ASP A 85 4.29 -23.98 16.55
CA ASP A 85 4.07 -24.84 15.40
C ASP A 85 5.21 -24.58 14.43
N HIS A 86 6.18 -25.49 14.43
CA HIS A 86 7.30 -25.52 13.51
C HIS A 86 6.89 -26.02 12.11
N SER A 87 5.59 -26.00 11.80
CA SER A 87 5.12 -26.31 10.46
C SER A 87 5.64 -25.27 9.46
N PRO A 88 5.92 -25.66 8.22
CA PRO A 88 6.36 -24.73 7.19
C PRO A 88 5.32 -23.62 6.98
N LEU A 89 5.80 -22.39 6.77
CA LEU A 89 4.94 -21.25 6.49
C LEU A 89 4.12 -21.48 5.21
N PRO A 90 2.85 -21.03 5.17
CA PRO A 90 1.99 -21.18 4.00
C PRO A 90 2.58 -20.54 2.74
N SER A 91 2.36 -21.17 1.58
CA SER A 91 2.72 -20.57 0.30
C SER A 91 1.89 -19.32 0.02
N LEU A 92 2.53 -18.30 -0.54
CA LEU A 92 1.89 -17.09 -1.04
C LEU A 92 1.66 -17.13 -2.56
N GLU A 93 1.87 -18.28 -3.18
CA GLU A 93 1.64 -18.48 -4.61
C GLU A 93 0.21 -18.11 -5.00
N LEU A 94 0.09 -17.41 -6.11
CA LEU A 94 -1.18 -16.88 -6.60
C LEU A 94 -1.12 -16.76 -8.13
N ASN A 95 -2.27 -16.87 -8.78
CA ASN A 95 -2.39 -16.69 -10.23
C ASN A 95 -2.94 -15.30 -10.56
N PHE A 96 -2.29 -14.60 -11.50
CA PHE A 96 -2.70 -13.29 -12.00
C PHE A 96 -2.64 -13.29 -13.53
N CYS A 97 -3.76 -13.13 -14.20
CA CYS A 97 -3.88 -13.17 -15.67
C CYS A 97 -3.25 -14.44 -16.28
N ASP A 98 -3.49 -15.62 -15.67
CA ASP A 98 -2.91 -16.92 -16.02
C ASP A 98 -1.39 -17.03 -15.81
N ILE A 99 -0.77 -16.05 -15.16
CA ILE A 99 0.65 -16.05 -14.79
C ILE A 99 0.77 -16.48 -13.32
N VAL A 100 1.60 -17.52 -13.07
CA VAL A 100 1.88 -17.99 -11.70
C VAL A 100 2.87 -17.04 -11.02
N CYS A 101 2.48 -16.47 -9.90
CA CYS A 101 3.28 -15.53 -9.11
C CYS A 101 3.68 -16.20 -7.79
N GLU A 102 4.97 -16.21 -7.44
CA GLU A 102 5.48 -16.81 -6.20
C GLU A 102 4.96 -16.14 -4.92
N ASN A 103 4.61 -14.89 -5.00
CA ASN A 103 3.95 -14.09 -3.98
C ASN A 103 3.18 -12.92 -4.62
N PRO A 104 2.28 -12.22 -3.89
CA PRO A 104 1.44 -11.18 -4.49
C PRO A 104 2.10 -9.81 -4.63
N PHE A 105 3.38 -9.64 -4.27
CA PHE A 105 4.02 -8.32 -4.16
C PHE A 105 4.82 -7.97 -5.42
N PHE A 106 4.43 -6.87 -6.05
CA PHE A 106 5.05 -6.34 -7.26
C PHE A 106 5.52 -4.89 -7.04
N LEU A 107 6.52 -4.46 -7.82
CA LEU A 107 6.85 -3.05 -7.94
C LEU A 107 5.90 -2.36 -8.93
N ALA A 108 5.37 -1.21 -8.55
CA ALA A 108 4.57 -0.37 -9.43
C ALA A 108 5.43 0.28 -10.51
N SER A 109 4.88 0.46 -11.70
CA SER A 109 5.48 1.27 -12.77
C SER A 109 5.72 2.71 -12.30
N SER A 110 6.99 2.99 -11.94
CA SER A 110 7.39 4.24 -11.27
C SER A 110 8.91 4.39 -11.19
N ALA A 111 9.38 5.39 -10.44
CA ALA A 111 10.80 5.65 -10.18
C ALA A 111 11.57 4.48 -9.55
N VAL A 112 10.90 3.49 -8.95
CA VAL A 112 11.57 2.36 -8.28
C VAL A 112 11.96 1.21 -9.23
N CYS A 113 11.72 1.35 -10.53
CA CYS A 113 11.99 0.31 -11.54
C CYS A 113 12.27 0.92 -12.93
N THR A 114 13.31 1.76 -13.01
CA THR A 114 13.67 2.52 -14.23
C THR A 114 14.89 1.98 -14.97
N ASN A 115 15.59 1.02 -14.41
CA ASN A 115 16.78 0.43 -15.03
C ASN A 115 16.97 -1.02 -14.59
N TYR A 116 17.93 -1.69 -15.22
CA TYR A 116 18.22 -3.10 -14.98
C TYR A 116 18.63 -3.37 -13.53
N GLU A 117 19.56 -2.60 -12.98
CA GLU A 117 20.13 -2.82 -11.66
C GLU A 117 19.08 -2.67 -10.55
N MET A 118 18.19 -1.70 -10.68
CA MET A 118 17.09 -1.50 -9.73
C MET A 118 16.15 -2.70 -9.70
N VAL A 119 15.76 -3.20 -10.86
CA VAL A 119 14.84 -4.35 -10.96
C VAL A 119 15.53 -5.63 -10.50
N ALA A 120 16.79 -5.86 -10.89
CA ALA A 120 17.59 -7.01 -10.45
C ALA A 120 17.70 -7.04 -8.91
N ASN A 121 18.06 -5.92 -8.29
CA ASN A 121 18.13 -5.81 -6.82
C ASN A 121 16.77 -6.10 -6.13
N ALA A 122 15.68 -5.70 -6.75
CA ALA A 122 14.35 -6.01 -6.23
C ALA A 122 14.04 -7.51 -6.32
N PHE A 123 14.35 -8.16 -7.44
CA PHE A 123 14.15 -9.59 -7.60
C PHE A 123 15.00 -10.41 -6.62
N GLU A 124 16.24 -10.02 -6.41
CA GLU A 124 17.13 -10.64 -5.41
C GLU A 124 16.65 -10.43 -3.98
N ALA A 125 15.97 -9.31 -3.71
CA ALA A 125 15.34 -9.07 -2.41
C ALA A 125 14.09 -9.92 -2.16
N GLY A 126 13.46 -10.52 -3.21
CA GLY A 126 12.28 -11.39 -3.08
C GLY A 126 10.98 -10.86 -3.70
N TRP A 127 11.02 -9.72 -4.42
CA TRP A 127 9.84 -9.26 -5.17
C TRP A 127 9.48 -10.24 -6.27
N ALA A 128 8.20 -10.58 -6.42
CA ALA A 128 7.73 -11.56 -7.41
C ALA A 128 7.78 -11.01 -8.83
N GLY A 129 7.56 -9.72 -8.99
CA GLY A 129 7.49 -9.11 -10.31
C GLY A 129 7.59 -7.59 -10.30
N VAL A 130 7.62 -7.04 -11.49
CA VAL A 130 7.71 -5.61 -11.75
C VAL A 130 6.75 -5.22 -12.87
N PHE A 131 6.08 -4.09 -12.66
CA PHE A 131 5.53 -3.29 -13.74
C PHE A 131 6.56 -2.21 -14.04
N TYR A 132 7.33 -2.39 -15.12
CA TYR A 132 8.45 -1.52 -15.45
C TYR A 132 7.99 -0.09 -15.72
N LYS A 133 8.89 0.89 -15.51
CA LYS A 133 8.59 2.32 -15.78
C LYS A 133 8.00 2.48 -17.18
N THR A 134 6.92 3.26 -17.30
CA THR A 134 6.17 3.39 -18.55
C THR A 134 7.06 3.85 -19.71
N ILE A 135 7.08 3.08 -20.77
CA ILE A 135 7.87 3.26 -21.99
C ILE A 135 7.01 4.00 -23.02
N SER A 136 7.59 4.98 -23.69
CA SER A 136 6.94 5.73 -24.78
C SER A 136 7.98 6.12 -25.83
N LYS A 137 7.53 6.41 -27.03
CA LYS A 137 8.38 6.98 -28.10
C LYS A 137 8.65 8.49 -27.92
N GLN A 138 8.02 9.12 -26.93
CA GLN A 138 8.22 10.55 -26.65
C GLN A 138 9.57 10.83 -26.04
N ASP A 139 10.20 11.95 -26.42
CA ASP A 139 11.37 12.50 -25.71
C ASP A 139 10.91 13.14 -24.39
N ILE A 140 11.12 12.42 -23.30
CA ILE A 140 10.72 12.85 -21.96
C ILE A 140 11.86 13.61 -21.30
N ARG A 141 11.56 14.80 -20.79
CA ARG A 141 12.46 15.63 -19.99
C ARG A 141 11.78 16.01 -18.70
N GLU A 142 12.29 15.47 -17.64
CA GLU A 142 11.73 15.68 -16.31
C GLU A 142 12.13 17.01 -15.69
N VAL A 143 11.25 17.52 -14.83
CA VAL A 143 11.52 18.74 -14.05
C VAL A 143 12.36 18.45 -12.82
N SER A 144 12.94 19.50 -12.21
CA SER A 144 13.64 19.40 -10.93
C SER A 144 13.22 20.58 -10.02
N PRO A 145 12.91 20.32 -8.72
CA PRO A 145 12.75 19.01 -8.08
C PRO A 145 11.48 18.27 -8.53
N ARG A 146 11.51 16.92 -8.50
CA ARG A 146 10.38 16.06 -8.95
C ARG A 146 9.43 15.70 -7.82
N PHE A 147 9.91 15.66 -6.58
CA PHE A 147 9.23 15.08 -5.44
C PHE A 147 9.03 16.10 -4.32
N ASP A 148 7.91 15.95 -3.62
CA ASP A 148 7.59 16.66 -2.41
C ASP A 148 6.78 15.75 -1.48
N ALA A 149 6.76 16.02 -0.17
CA ALA A 149 6.13 15.13 0.79
C ALA A 149 5.34 15.86 1.86
N MET A 150 4.12 15.38 2.13
CA MET A 150 3.36 15.80 3.29
C MET A 150 3.80 14.99 4.51
N ARG A 151 4.27 15.66 5.55
CA ARG A 151 4.73 15.06 6.80
C ARG A 151 3.80 15.47 7.95
N LYS A 152 3.73 14.62 8.95
CA LYS A 152 3.23 14.95 10.27
C LYS A 152 4.41 14.94 11.23
N GLU A 153 4.42 15.80 12.23
CA GLU A 153 5.50 15.92 13.21
C GLU A 153 5.96 14.55 13.74
N GLY A 154 7.28 14.32 13.72
CA GLY A 154 7.90 13.12 14.25
C GLY A 154 7.58 11.82 13.51
N THR A 155 6.96 11.89 12.33
CA THR A 155 6.62 10.71 11.52
C THR A 155 7.21 10.81 10.10
N PRO A 156 7.38 9.67 9.40
CA PRO A 156 7.61 9.66 7.96
C PRO A 156 6.49 10.37 7.22
N PHE A 157 6.72 10.72 5.98
CA PHE A 157 5.68 11.34 5.18
C PHE A 157 4.50 10.36 4.94
N VAL A 158 3.28 10.88 5.07
CA VAL A 158 2.04 10.12 4.84
C VAL A 158 1.50 10.33 3.43
N GLY A 159 1.89 11.42 2.79
CA GLY A 159 1.57 11.76 1.42
C GLY A 159 2.81 12.14 0.64
N PHE A 160 2.81 11.84 -0.65
CA PHE A 160 3.95 12.00 -1.53
C PHE A 160 3.49 12.57 -2.86
N ARG A 161 4.02 13.74 -3.21
CA ARG A 161 3.77 14.39 -4.48
C ARG A 161 4.84 13.98 -5.48
N ASN A 162 4.43 13.66 -6.69
CA ASN A 162 5.30 13.22 -7.77
C ASN A 162 4.98 13.96 -9.06
N MET A 163 6.01 14.50 -9.72
CA MET A 163 5.93 15.17 -11.02
C MET A 163 6.58 14.35 -12.14
N GLU A 164 7.07 13.14 -11.86
CA GLU A 164 7.62 12.27 -12.91
C GLU A 164 6.56 11.84 -13.91
N GLN A 165 6.94 11.80 -15.16
CA GLN A 165 6.11 11.36 -16.27
C GLN A 165 6.43 9.89 -16.62
N LEU A 166 7.20 9.67 -17.67
CA LEU A 166 7.49 8.37 -18.26
C LEU A 166 8.99 8.06 -18.16
N SER A 167 9.45 6.99 -18.81
CA SER A 167 10.88 6.71 -18.92
C SER A 167 11.60 7.81 -19.69
N GLU A 168 12.78 8.22 -19.21
CA GLU A 168 13.69 9.17 -19.90
C GLU A 168 14.65 8.42 -20.83
N ASN A 169 14.65 7.08 -20.81
CA ASN A 169 15.48 6.28 -21.71
C ASN A 169 14.89 6.28 -23.13
N PRO A 170 15.74 6.10 -24.15
CA PRO A 170 15.23 5.68 -25.47
C PRO A 170 14.42 4.38 -25.33
N TYR A 171 13.23 4.33 -25.90
CA TYR A 171 12.31 3.17 -25.76
C TYR A 171 12.97 1.83 -26.16
N THR A 172 13.87 1.84 -27.15
CA THR A 172 14.61 0.63 -27.57
C THR A 172 15.51 0.12 -26.44
N MET A 173 16.18 1.01 -25.69
CA MET A 173 17.00 0.66 -24.55
C MET A 173 16.16 0.05 -23.43
N ASP A 174 14.95 0.55 -23.19
CA ASP A 174 14.05 -0.03 -22.18
C ASP A 174 13.65 -1.46 -22.54
N PHE A 175 13.33 -1.75 -23.82
CA PHE A 175 13.03 -3.12 -24.25
C PHE A 175 14.24 -4.06 -24.21
N ASP A 176 15.46 -3.57 -24.47
CA ASP A 176 16.70 -4.32 -24.26
C ASP A 176 16.89 -4.67 -22.76
N ILE A 177 16.58 -3.73 -21.86
CA ILE A 177 16.60 -3.98 -20.39
C ILE A 177 15.60 -5.07 -20.02
N LEU A 178 14.35 -4.98 -20.51
CA LEU A 178 13.31 -5.98 -20.23
C LEU A 178 13.71 -7.36 -20.73
N HIS A 179 14.26 -7.45 -21.94
CA HIS A 179 14.76 -8.69 -22.51
C HIS A 179 15.85 -9.32 -21.63
N ARG A 180 16.85 -8.54 -21.21
CA ARG A 180 17.92 -9.00 -20.31
C ARG A 180 17.39 -9.45 -18.95
N LEU A 181 16.39 -8.75 -18.40
CA LEU A 181 15.75 -9.14 -17.15
C LEU A 181 15.08 -10.51 -17.27
N LYS A 182 14.34 -10.76 -18.34
CA LYS A 182 13.71 -12.06 -18.58
C LYS A 182 14.72 -13.18 -18.82
N GLN A 183 15.85 -12.90 -19.47
CA GLN A 183 16.93 -13.90 -19.63
C GLN A 183 17.57 -14.27 -18.29
N ASN A 184 17.84 -13.28 -17.42
CA ASN A 184 18.58 -13.50 -16.18
C ASN A 184 17.68 -13.93 -15.02
N TYR A 185 16.40 -13.58 -15.06
CA TYR A 185 15.39 -13.89 -14.05
C TYR A 185 14.14 -14.53 -14.67
N PRO A 186 14.25 -15.74 -15.28
CA PRO A 186 13.18 -16.34 -16.08
C PRO A 186 11.91 -16.67 -15.28
N THR A 187 12.03 -16.87 -13.97
CA THR A 187 10.89 -17.17 -13.07
C THR A 187 10.21 -15.91 -12.52
N LYS A 188 10.86 -14.74 -12.63
CA LYS A 188 10.29 -13.47 -12.19
C LYS A 188 9.39 -12.86 -13.24
N ILE A 189 8.35 -12.16 -12.79
CA ILE A 189 7.35 -11.58 -13.68
C ILE A 189 7.80 -10.18 -14.12
N VAL A 190 7.90 -9.97 -15.43
CA VAL A 190 8.27 -8.69 -16.02
C VAL A 190 7.14 -8.21 -16.92
N ILE A 191 6.50 -7.11 -16.53
CA ILE A 191 5.38 -6.50 -17.26
C ILE A 191 5.85 -5.15 -17.79
N ALA A 192 5.77 -4.97 -19.12
CA ALA A 192 6.08 -3.69 -19.74
C ALA A 192 4.89 -2.74 -19.58
N SER A 193 5.08 -1.60 -18.90
CA SER A 193 4.10 -0.51 -18.95
C SER A 193 4.39 0.36 -20.15
N ILE A 194 3.40 0.63 -20.98
CA ILE A 194 3.55 1.37 -22.25
C ILE A 194 2.55 2.52 -22.36
N MET A 195 2.91 3.54 -23.17
CA MET A 195 2.01 4.63 -23.58
C MET A 195 2.33 5.06 -25.03
N GLY A 196 1.38 4.86 -25.92
CA GLY A 196 1.42 5.37 -27.29
C GLY A 196 0.61 6.66 -27.46
N GLN A 197 0.90 7.41 -28.52
CA GLN A 197 0.14 8.59 -28.94
C GLN A 197 -0.89 8.23 -30.02
N THR A 198 -0.56 7.28 -30.88
CA THR A 198 -1.41 6.78 -31.95
C THR A 198 -1.66 5.29 -31.80
N GLU A 199 -2.65 4.78 -32.52
CA GLU A 199 -2.98 3.35 -32.54
C GLU A 199 -1.76 2.49 -32.90
N GLU A 200 -1.01 2.93 -33.92
CA GLU A 200 0.17 2.24 -34.40
C GLU A 200 1.26 2.19 -33.32
N GLU A 201 1.46 3.28 -32.57
CA GLU A 201 2.44 3.31 -31.46
C GLU A 201 2.05 2.37 -30.33
N TRP A 202 0.77 2.33 -29.95
CA TRP A 202 0.29 1.38 -28.93
C TRP A 202 0.57 -0.08 -29.32
N VAL A 203 0.25 -0.42 -30.58
CA VAL A 203 0.47 -1.77 -31.12
C VAL A 203 1.95 -2.09 -31.24
N GLU A 204 2.75 -1.16 -31.75
CA GLU A 204 4.20 -1.37 -31.92
C GLU A 204 4.89 -1.60 -30.58
N LEU A 205 4.62 -0.74 -29.57
CA LEU A 205 5.19 -0.88 -28.23
C LEU A 205 4.75 -2.20 -27.56
N ALA A 206 3.49 -2.61 -27.74
CA ALA A 206 3.01 -3.88 -27.20
C ALA A 206 3.69 -5.09 -27.87
N LYS A 207 3.88 -5.07 -29.18
CA LYS A 207 4.63 -6.13 -29.91
C LYS A 207 6.11 -6.17 -29.51
N MET A 208 6.73 -5.02 -29.24
CA MET A 208 8.10 -4.97 -28.72
C MET A 208 8.19 -5.58 -27.31
N ALA A 209 7.18 -5.35 -26.45
CA ALA A 209 7.10 -5.99 -25.14
C ALA A 209 7.00 -7.51 -25.26
N GLU A 210 6.15 -8.01 -26.14
CA GLU A 210 6.04 -9.46 -26.40
C GLU A 210 7.34 -10.03 -26.96
N ALA A 211 7.99 -9.36 -27.92
CA ALA A 211 9.26 -9.76 -28.50
C ALA A 211 10.41 -9.73 -27.49
N ALA A 212 10.39 -8.82 -26.51
CA ALA A 212 11.34 -8.77 -25.41
C ALA A 212 11.15 -9.93 -24.40
N GLY A 213 10.05 -10.69 -24.50
CA GLY A 213 9.73 -11.82 -23.63
C GLY A 213 9.00 -11.40 -22.35
N CYS A 214 8.39 -10.21 -22.32
CA CYS A 214 7.56 -9.78 -21.18
C CYS A 214 6.38 -10.73 -20.96
N ASP A 215 6.02 -10.94 -19.69
CA ASP A 215 4.92 -11.83 -19.33
C ASP A 215 3.54 -11.22 -19.60
N ALA A 216 3.45 -9.86 -19.61
CA ALA A 216 2.25 -9.11 -19.94
C ALA A 216 2.61 -7.68 -20.37
N VAL A 217 1.61 -6.94 -20.85
CA VAL A 217 1.72 -5.51 -21.15
C VAL A 217 0.69 -4.71 -20.35
N GLU A 218 1.14 -3.62 -19.68
CA GLU A 218 0.27 -2.65 -19.00
C GLU A 218 0.06 -1.44 -19.92
N LEU A 219 -1.21 -1.07 -20.15
CA LEU A 219 -1.58 0.12 -20.91
C LEU A 219 -1.79 1.29 -19.95
N ASN A 220 -0.89 2.26 -19.93
CA ASN A 220 -0.96 3.39 -19.00
C ASN A 220 -1.97 4.46 -19.45
N PHE A 221 -3.24 4.29 -19.11
CA PHE A 221 -4.33 5.26 -19.32
C PHE A 221 -4.47 6.27 -18.16
N SER A 222 -3.40 6.55 -17.42
CA SER A 222 -3.59 7.13 -16.10
C SER A 222 -2.60 8.22 -15.70
N CYS A 223 -1.54 8.48 -16.48
CA CYS A 223 -0.58 9.52 -16.15
C CYS A 223 -1.26 10.91 -16.05
N PRO A 224 -1.23 11.59 -14.89
CA PRO A 224 -2.03 12.79 -14.67
C PRO A 224 -1.41 14.07 -15.23
N GLN A 225 -0.17 14.05 -15.71
CA GLN A 225 0.63 15.24 -15.99
C GLN A 225 1.35 15.18 -17.34
N MET A 226 0.69 14.62 -18.35
CA MET A 226 1.24 14.62 -19.71
C MET A 226 1.28 16.03 -20.30
N ARG A 227 2.36 16.34 -21.04
CA ARG A 227 2.52 17.64 -21.73
C ARG A 227 1.52 17.82 -22.88
N LEU A 228 1.12 16.72 -23.51
CA LEU A 228 0.16 16.70 -24.60
C LEU A 228 -1.23 16.32 -24.07
N THR A 229 -2.26 17.00 -24.56
CA THR A 229 -3.66 16.66 -24.31
C THR A 229 -4.05 15.37 -25.03
N GLY A 230 -5.03 14.64 -24.51
CA GLY A 230 -5.51 13.40 -25.13
C GLY A 230 -4.68 12.17 -24.79
N LEU A 231 -3.76 12.25 -23.82
CA LEU A 231 -2.92 11.16 -23.36
C LEU A 231 -3.11 10.87 -21.87
N GLY A 232 -2.63 9.71 -21.43
CA GLY A 232 -2.64 9.32 -20.02
C GLY A 232 -4.04 9.41 -19.40
N SER A 233 -4.22 10.27 -18.38
CA SER A 233 -5.49 10.39 -17.68
C SER A 233 -6.66 10.90 -18.54
N ASP A 234 -6.40 11.50 -19.68
CA ASP A 234 -7.46 11.93 -20.58
C ASP A 234 -8.09 10.72 -21.29
N ILE A 235 -7.26 9.72 -21.68
CA ILE A 235 -7.75 8.42 -22.16
C ILE A 235 -8.54 7.73 -21.04
N GLY A 236 -7.98 7.65 -19.83
CA GLY A 236 -8.59 6.96 -18.70
C GLY A 236 -9.89 7.58 -18.17
N GLN A 237 -10.27 8.75 -18.64
CA GLN A 237 -11.55 9.43 -18.38
C GLN A 237 -12.57 9.24 -19.52
N ASN A 238 -12.17 8.63 -20.64
CA ASN A 238 -13.01 8.42 -21.82
C ASN A 238 -13.23 6.91 -22.06
N ASN A 239 -14.44 6.44 -21.78
CA ASN A 239 -14.80 5.03 -21.88
C ASN A 239 -14.65 4.45 -23.30
N GLU A 240 -14.88 5.25 -24.32
CA GLU A 240 -14.74 4.84 -25.73
C GLU A 240 -13.27 4.63 -26.09
N LEU A 241 -12.38 5.55 -25.65
CA LEU A 241 -10.94 5.43 -25.89
C LEU A 241 -10.33 4.26 -25.10
N ILE A 242 -10.79 4.02 -23.83
CA ILE A 242 -10.37 2.86 -23.05
C ILE A 242 -10.70 1.57 -23.80
N LEU A 243 -11.95 1.42 -24.22
CA LEU A 243 -12.40 0.25 -24.98
C LEU A 243 -11.60 0.09 -26.27
N PHE A 244 -11.47 1.16 -27.02
CA PHE A 244 -10.82 1.20 -28.33
C PHE A 244 -9.35 0.76 -28.23
N TYR A 245 -8.52 1.44 -27.44
CA TYR A 245 -7.11 1.10 -27.32
C TYR A 245 -6.88 -0.27 -26.67
N THR A 246 -7.73 -0.67 -25.73
CA THR A 246 -7.64 -1.99 -25.12
C THR A 246 -7.88 -3.09 -26.15
N SER A 247 -8.93 -2.99 -26.96
CA SER A 247 -9.23 -3.99 -27.99
C SER A 247 -8.16 -4.03 -29.08
N PHE A 248 -7.68 -2.87 -29.51
CA PHE A 248 -6.66 -2.76 -30.55
C PHE A 248 -5.34 -3.45 -30.16
N VAL A 249 -4.88 -3.19 -28.92
CA VAL A 249 -3.68 -3.87 -28.41
C VAL A 249 -3.96 -5.36 -28.16
N ARG A 250 -5.15 -5.70 -27.65
CA ARG A 250 -5.51 -7.10 -27.38
C ARG A 250 -5.48 -7.98 -28.63
N GLU A 251 -5.89 -7.43 -29.76
CA GLU A 251 -5.84 -8.14 -31.05
C GLU A 251 -4.42 -8.28 -31.62
N ALA A 252 -3.50 -7.41 -31.19
CA ALA A 252 -2.15 -7.32 -31.74
C ALA A 252 -1.11 -8.22 -31.06
N VAL A 253 -1.37 -8.69 -29.82
CA VAL A 253 -0.42 -9.50 -29.02
C VAL A 253 -1.11 -10.69 -28.37
N ASN A 254 -0.30 -11.74 -28.05
CA ASN A 254 -0.78 -12.95 -27.39
C ASN A 254 -0.60 -12.89 -25.85
N ILE A 255 0.30 -12.03 -25.36
CA ILE A 255 0.50 -11.84 -23.92
C ILE A 255 -0.69 -11.10 -23.29
N PRO A 256 -0.92 -11.28 -21.98
CA PRO A 256 -1.97 -10.56 -21.26
C PRO A 256 -1.88 -9.05 -21.38
N VAL A 257 -3.04 -8.41 -21.57
CA VAL A 257 -3.19 -6.94 -21.65
C VAL A 257 -3.90 -6.43 -20.42
N ILE A 258 -3.29 -5.44 -19.73
CA ILE A 258 -3.69 -4.94 -18.40
C ILE A 258 -3.77 -3.41 -18.46
N PRO A 259 -4.95 -2.79 -18.68
CA PRO A 259 -5.10 -1.35 -18.55
C PRO A 259 -4.85 -0.85 -17.13
N LYS A 260 -4.07 0.24 -17.01
CA LYS A 260 -3.85 0.93 -15.73
C LYS A 260 -4.72 2.17 -15.64
N MET A 261 -5.55 2.21 -14.59
CA MET A 261 -6.62 3.17 -14.47
C MET A 261 -6.28 4.36 -13.57
N THR A 262 -6.81 5.54 -13.98
CA THR A 262 -6.71 6.77 -13.20
C THR A 262 -7.78 6.82 -12.10
N PRO A 263 -7.45 7.31 -10.88
CA PRO A 263 -8.45 7.58 -9.85
C PRO A 263 -9.16 8.94 -10.02
N ASN A 264 -8.77 9.73 -11.03
CA ASN A 264 -9.29 11.09 -11.24
C ASN A 264 -10.63 11.07 -11.99
N ILE A 265 -11.53 10.22 -11.53
CA ILE A 265 -12.88 9.94 -12.06
C ILE A 265 -13.85 9.78 -10.87
N MET A 266 -15.14 9.87 -11.16
CA MET A 266 -16.19 9.72 -10.13
C MET A 266 -16.36 8.28 -9.69
N SER A 267 -16.36 7.33 -10.61
CA SER A 267 -16.51 5.89 -10.37
C SER A 267 -15.65 5.08 -11.34
N MET A 268 -15.12 3.98 -10.84
CA MET A 268 -14.31 3.03 -11.62
C MET A 268 -15.17 2.00 -12.38
N THR A 269 -16.46 1.92 -12.11
CA THR A 269 -17.35 0.88 -12.65
C THR A 269 -17.40 0.88 -14.18
N THR A 270 -17.73 2.03 -14.79
CA THR A 270 -17.85 2.11 -16.25
C THR A 270 -16.52 1.98 -16.97
N PRO A 271 -15.43 2.66 -16.55
CA PRO A 271 -14.12 2.45 -17.13
C PRO A 271 -13.64 1.00 -17.07
N ALA A 272 -13.89 0.30 -15.95
CA ALA A 272 -13.53 -1.11 -15.80
C ALA A 272 -14.33 -2.01 -16.76
N LEU A 273 -15.62 -1.72 -16.98
CA LEU A 273 -16.42 -2.41 -17.99
C LEU A 273 -15.90 -2.17 -19.41
N SER A 274 -15.41 -0.95 -19.71
CA SER A 274 -14.77 -0.66 -21.01
C SER A 274 -13.50 -1.49 -21.21
N CYS A 275 -12.68 -1.66 -20.17
CA CYS A 275 -11.53 -2.59 -20.22
C CYS A 275 -11.97 -4.04 -20.47
N TYR A 276 -13.01 -4.50 -19.78
CA TYR A 276 -13.56 -5.85 -19.93
C TYR A 276 -14.07 -6.12 -21.34
N PHE A 277 -14.89 -5.22 -21.89
CA PHE A 277 -15.40 -5.34 -23.25
C PHE A 277 -14.31 -5.17 -24.32
N GLY A 278 -13.25 -4.41 -24.01
CA GLY A 278 -12.02 -4.34 -24.82
C GLY A 278 -11.18 -5.60 -24.80
N GLY A 279 -11.56 -6.62 -24.00
CA GLY A 279 -10.89 -7.91 -23.91
C GLY A 279 -9.66 -7.93 -23.02
N ALA A 280 -9.52 -7.00 -22.09
CA ALA A 280 -8.46 -7.02 -21.07
C ALA A 280 -8.47 -8.33 -20.26
N HIS A 281 -7.30 -8.78 -19.83
CA HIS A 281 -7.14 -9.94 -18.94
C HIS A 281 -7.21 -9.53 -17.48
N GLY A 282 -6.79 -8.32 -17.17
CA GLY A 282 -6.85 -7.74 -15.84
C GLY A 282 -6.85 -6.21 -15.89
N ILE A 283 -6.97 -5.58 -14.72
CA ILE A 283 -6.87 -4.12 -14.54
C ILE A 283 -5.89 -3.84 -13.40
N SER A 284 -5.00 -2.87 -13.57
CA SER A 284 -4.23 -2.28 -12.48
C SER A 284 -4.82 -0.93 -12.05
N ALA A 285 -5.05 -0.76 -10.75
CA ALA A 285 -5.62 0.45 -10.17
C ALA A 285 -5.15 0.63 -8.71
N ILE A 286 -4.83 1.84 -8.35
CA ILE A 286 -4.99 3.14 -8.99
C ILE A 286 -3.63 3.79 -9.29
N ASN A 287 -3.56 4.66 -10.30
CA ASN A 287 -2.46 5.60 -10.42
C ASN A 287 -2.62 6.73 -9.39
N THR A 288 -1.79 7.76 -9.46
CA THR A 288 -1.77 8.88 -8.53
C THR A 288 -2.99 9.80 -8.68
N ILE A 289 -3.40 10.41 -7.56
CA ILE A 289 -4.49 11.39 -7.52
C ILE A 289 -3.95 12.77 -7.93
N LYS A 290 -4.65 13.50 -8.78
CA LYS A 290 -4.30 14.90 -9.12
C LYS A 290 -4.32 15.77 -7.86
N SER A 291 -3.23 16.48 -7.61
CA SER A 291 -3.05 17.37 -6.46
C SER A 291 -2.16 18.56 -6.80
N ILE A 292 -2.12 19.53 -5.92
CA ILE A 292 -1.18 20.64 -5.98
C ILE A 292 -0.63 20.90 -4.57
N THR A 293 0.66 21.19 -4.45
CA THR A 293 1.26 21.67 -3.20
C THR A 293 1.68 23.12 -3.35
N MET A 294 1.49 23.90 -2.27
CA MET A 294 1.84 25.31 -2.19
C MET A 294 3.01 25.45 -1.22
N SER A 295 4.20 25.02 -1.66
CA SER A 295 5.42 25.27 -0.89
C SER A 295 5.76 26.76 -0.90
N HIS A 296 6.17 27.28 0.24
CA HIS A 296 6.64 28.67 0.40
C HIS A 296 8.17 28.77 0.37
N ASP A 297 8.88 27.66 0.22
CA ASP A 297 10.34 27.66 0.14
C ASP A 297 10.79 28.36 -1.16
N ALA A 298 11.55 29.44 -1.00
CA ALA A 298 11.99 30.29 -2.10
C ALA A 298 12.93 29.56 -3.09
N GLU A 299 13.55 28.46 -2.66
CA GLU A 299 14.44 27.64 -3.47
C GLU A 299 13.71 26.71 -4.44
N VAL A 300 12.42 26.50 -4.25
CA VAL A 300 11.58 25.70 -5.14
C VAL A 300 10.96 26.62 -6.17
N SER A 301 10.99 26.22 -7.44
CA SER A 301 10.42 26.96 -8.60
C SER A 301 9.21 27.82 -8.22
N GLU A 302 9.21 29.09 -8.60
CA GLU A 302 8.10 30.03 -8.39
C GLU A 302 6.77 29.55 -9.03
N LYS A 303 6.86 28.72 -10.07
CA LYS A 303 5.70 28.15 -10.77
C LYS A 303 5.18 26.90 -10.12
N LYS A 304 3.88 26.82 -9.92
CA LYS A 304 3.17 25.67 -9.36
C LYS A 304 2.37 24.96 -10.46
N THR A 305 2.23 23.66 -10.31
CA THR A 305 1.43 22.86 -11.23
C THR A 305 0.73 21.71 -10.51
N VAL A 306 -0.32 21.21 -11.15
CA VAL A 306 -1.00 19.97 -10.74
C VAL A 306 -0.07 18.79 -11.01
N SER A 307 -0.05 17.84 -10.09
CA SER A 307 0.85 16.67 -10.11
C SER A 307 0.20 15.47 -9.43
N GLY A 308 0.85 14.32 -9.51
CA GLY A 308 0.37 13.10 -8.88
C GLY A 308 0.59 13.11 -7.36
N TYR A 309 -0.38 12.61 -6.59
CA TYR A 309 -0.31 12.41 -5.16
C TYR A 309 -0.48 10.93 -4.81
N SER A 310 0.40 10.39 -3.96
CA SER A 310 0.46 8.98 -3.56
C SER A 310 0.83 8.86 -2.06
N GLY A 311 1.24 7.67 -1.63
CA GLY A 311 1.59 7.36 -0.25
C GLY A 311 0.40 6.87 0.57
N LYS A 312 0.60 6.67 1.87
CA LYS A 312 -0.38 6.07 2.80
C LYS A 312 -1.74 6.75 2.78
N ALA A 313 -1.76 8.07 2.60
CA ALA A 313 -2.98 8.87 2.62
C ALA A 313 -3.99 8.51 1.52
N VAL A 314 -3.56 7.93 0.40
CA VAL A 314 -4.46 7.57 -0.70
C VAL A 314 -5.12 6.20 -0.55
N LYS A 315 -4.67 5.35 0.40
CA LYS A 315 -5.17 3.97 0.55
C LYS A 315 -6.70 3.87 0.63
N PRO A 316 -7.43 4.66 1.44
CA PRO A 316 -8.89 4.55 1.51
C PRO A 316 -9.59 4.83 0.18
N ILE A 317 -9.03 5.74 -0.62
CA ILE A 317 -9.55 6.06 -1.95
C ILE A 317 -9.28 4.89 -2.91
N ALA A 318 -8.06 4.32 -2.87
CA ALA A 318 -7.72 3.16 -3.65
C ALA A 318 -8.64 1.96 -3.35
N LEU A 319 -8.84 1.63 -2.06
CA LEU A 319 -9.74 0.55 -1.64
C LEU A 319 -11.17 0.75 -2.14
N ARG A 320 -11.71 1.99 -2.11
CA ARG A 320 -13.03 2.28 -2.69
C ARG A 320 -13.07 1.98 -4.19
N MET A 321 -12.06 2.44 -4.95
CA MET A 321 -11.99 2.22 -6.40
C MET A 321 -11.87 0.72 -6.74
N ILE A 322 -11.07 -0.04 -5.95
CA ILE A 322 -10.98 -1.49 -6.08
C ILE A 322 -12.35 -2.15 -5.83
N TYR A 323 -13.04 -1.78 -4.74
CA TYR A 323 -14.36 -2.31 -4.42
C TYR A 323 -15.39 -2.05 -5.54
N GLU A 324 -15.37 -0.88 -6.18
CA GLU A 324 -16.28 -0.58 -7.30
C GLU A 324 -16.09 -1.54 -8.50
N MET A 325 -14.87 -2.05 -8.69
CA MET A 325 -14.59 -3.07 -9.71
C MET A 325 -14.96 -4.47 -9.23
N THR A 326 -14.43 -4.88 -8.09
CA THR A 326 -14.56 -6.24 -7.57
C THR A 326 -15.98 -6.56 -7.10
N GLY A 327 -16.72 -5.56 -6.63
CA GLY A 327 -18.14 -5.67 -6.29
C GLY A 327 -19.08 -5.72 -7.49
N ASN A 328 -18.57 -5.49 -8.72
CA ASN A 328 -19.38 -5.53 -9.94
C ASN A 328 -19.60 -6.99 -10.40
N PRO A 329 -20.84 -7.49 -10.47
CA PRO A 329 -21.13 -8.87 -10.85
C PRO A 329 -20.64 -9.26 -12.26
N LEU A 330 -20.54 -8.31 -13.18
CA LEU A 330 -20.04 -8.57 -14.55
C LEU A 330 -18.52 -8.82 -14.58
N LEU A 331 -17.78 -8.33 -13.59
CA LEU A 331 -16.35 -8.49 -13.52
C LEU A 331 -15.91 -9.68 -12.65
N HIS A 332 -16.77 -10.09 -11.67
CA HIS A 332 -16.39 -11.05 -10.63
C HIS A 332 -17.40 -12.17 -10.33
N LYS A 333 -18.48 -12.32 -11.08
CA LYS A 333 -19.50 -13.33 -10.78
C LYS A 333 -18.96 -14.75 -10.98
N ALA A 334 -19.11 -15.60 -9.96
CA ALA A 334 -18.88 -17.03 -10.10
C ALA A 334 -19.76 -17.60 -11.23
N GLY A 335 -19.15 -18.29 -12.20
CA GLY A 335 -19.82 -18.86 -13.37
C GLY A 335 -19.73 -18.06 -14.67
N ILE A 336 -19.03 -16.92 -14.68
CA ILE A 336 -18.60 -16.25 -15.92
C ILE A 336 -17.32 -16.93 -16.39
N GLU A 337 -17.27 -17.37 -17.65
CA GLU A 337 -16.12 -18.08 -18.23
C GLU A 337 -14.81 -17.26 -18.22
N LYS A 338 -14.91 -15.93 -18.14
CA LYS A 338 -13.76 -15.03 -18.14
C LYS A 338 -13.86 -14.03 -16.98
N HIS A 339 -13.11 -14.29 -15.91
CA HIS A 339 -12.89 -13.32 -14.85
C HIS A 339 -11.80 -12.35 -15.25
N MET A 340 -11.96 -11.07 -14.92
CA MET A 340 -10.91 -10.07 -15.07
C MET A 340 -10.19 -9.91 -13.73
N ASP A 341 -8.90 -10.19 -13.71
CA ASP A 341 -8.09 -10.07 -12.50
C ASP A 341 -7.82 -8.60 -12.16
N ILE A 342 -7.78 -8.28 -10.87
CA ILE A 342 -7.52 -6.93 -10.39
C ILE A 342 -6.18 -6.89 -9.66
N SER A 343 -5.37 -5.90 -10.03
CA SER A 343 -4.11 -5.57 -9.39
C SER A 343 -4.25 -4.29 -8.58
N GLY A 344 -3.98 -4.36 -7.27
CA GLY A 344 -4.25 -3.26 -6.32
C GLY A 344 -3.05 -2.35 -6.11
N ILE A 345 -3.24 -1.03 -6.22
CA ILE A 345 -2.19 -0.02 -6.06
C ILE A 345 -2.71 1.15 -5.22
N GLY A 346 -1.88 1.63 -4.27
CA GLY A 346 -2.14 2.89 -3.58
C GLY A 346 -2.04 2.82 -2.05
N GLY A 347 -0.96 3.34 -1.50
CA GLY A 347 -0.77 3.50 -0.06
C GLY A 347 -0.47 2.21 0.71
N ILE A 348 0.03 1.19 0.04
CA ILE A 348 0.46 -0.07 0.64
C ILE A 348 1.85 0.12 1.23
N GLU A 349 1.98 -0.05 2.55
CA GLU A 349 3.24 0.02 3.29
C GLU A 349 3.51 -1.24 4.10
N THR A 350 2.46 -1.86 4.64
CA THR A 350 2.55 -3.05 5.48
C THR A 350 1.85 -4.25 4.85
N TRP A 351 2.12 -5.45 5.35
CA TRP A 351 1.41 -6.65 4.92
C TRP A 351 -0.11 -6.56 5.18
N ARG A 352 -0.54 -5.80 6.22
CA ARG A 352 -1.97 -5.58 6.49
C ARG A 352 -2.63 -4.72 5.42
N ASP A 353 -1.91 -3.70 4.93
CA ASP A 353 -2.42 -2.91 3.81
C ASP A 353 -2.62 -3.79 2.58
N ALA A 354 -1.64 -4.64 2.26
CA ALA A 354 -1.73 -5.57 1.15
C ALA A 354 -2.90 -6.57 1.32
N LEU A 355 -3.08 -7.09 2.54
CA LEU A 355 -4.18 -7.98 2.88
C LEU A 355 -5.55 -7.33 2.61
N GLU A 356 -5.73 -6.05 2.95
CA GLU A 356 -6.98 -5.33 2.68
C GLU A 356 -7.33 -5.32 1.17
N PHE A 357 -6.34 -5.11 0.29
CA PHE A 357 -6.55 -5.20 -1.16
C PHE A 357 -6.88 -6.62 -1.62
N ILE A 358 -6.16 -7.62 -1.10
CA ILE A 358 -6.42 -9.03 -1.42
C ILE A 358 -7.83 -9.43 -0.97
N GLN A 359 -8.23 -9.07 0.24
CA GLN A 359 -9.57 -9.34 0.77
C GLN A 359 -10.68 -8.61 0.01
N LEU A 360 -10.36 -7.53 -0.70
CA LEU A 360 -11.25 -6.88 -1.66
C LEU A 360 -11.22 -7.50 -3.07
N GLY A 361 -10.46 -8.56 -3.29
CA GLY A 361 -10.47 -9.30 -4.55
C GLY A 361 -9.25 -9.07 -5.46
N CYS A 362 -8.25 -8.30 -5.02
CA CYS A 362 -7.01 -8.19 -5.78
C CYS A 362 -6.23 -9.50 -5.78
N ARG A 363 -5.67 -9.87 -6.95
CA ARG A 363 -4.80 -11.02 -7.12
C ARG A 363 -3.35 -10.71 -6.77
N ASN A 364 -2.91 -9.49 -7.04
CA ASN A 364 -1.60 -8.99 -6.64
C ASN A 364 -1.70 -7.52 -6.21
N VAL A 365 -0.63 -7.01 -5.66
CA VAL A 365 -0.55 -5.63 -5.17
C VAL A 365 0.76 -5.00 -5.60
N HIS A 366 0.72 -3.70 -5.92
CA HIS A 366 1.92 -2.96 -6.28
C HIS A 366 2.32 -1.97 -5.20
N VAL A 367 3.61 -1.91 -4.94
CA VAL A 367 4.22 -1.00 -3.98
C VAL A 367 5.17 -0.03 -4.69
N CYS A 368 5.10 1.25 -4.35
CA CYS A 368 5.99 2.28 -4.86
C CYS A 368 6.54 3.14 -3.73
N THR A 369 5.73 4.04 -3.17
CA THR A 369 6.16 5.06 -2.20
C THR A 369 6.85 4.47 -0.97
N ALA A 370 6.41 3.32 -0.47
CA ALA A 370 7.06 2.63 0.65
C ALA A 370 8.47 2.14 0.27
N VAL A 371 8.66 1.66 -0.96
CA VAL A 371 9.98 1.28 -1.46
C VAL A 371 10.90 2.50 -1.60
N MET A 372 10.38 3.64 -2.08
CA MET A 372 11.16 4.88 -2.14
C MET A 372 11.62 5.34 -0.75
N GLN A 373 10.81 5.10 0.29
CA GLN A 373 11.16 5.46 1.67
C GLN A 373 12.12 4.49 2.34
N TYR A 374 11.93 3.18 2.13
CA TYR A 374 12.52 2.14 3.00
C TYR A 374 13.37 1.12 2.25
N GLY A 375 13.37 1.18 0.91
CA GLY A 375 14.11 0.27 0.03
C GLY A 375 13.40 -1.06 -0.21
N TYR A 376 13.95 -1.87 -1.13
CA TYR A 376 13.38 -3.17 -1.53
C TYR A 376 13.30 -4.19 -0.39
N ARG A 377 14.13 -4.04 0.64
CA ARG A 377 14.22 -4.94 1.83
C ARG A 377 12.93 -5.07 2.63
N ILE A 378 11.94 -4.19 2.42
CA ILE A 378 10.62 -4.30 3.10
C ILE A 378 9.85 -5.55 2.70
N ILE A 379 10.20 -6.15 1.56
CA ILE A 379 9.53 -7.34 1.03
C ILE A 379 9.56 -8.51 2.04
N ASP A 380 10.66 -8.68 2.79
CA ASP A 380 10.75 -9.69 3.84
C ASP A 380 9.60 -9.57 4.85
N ASP A 381 9.32 -8.35 5.30
CA ASP A 381 8.31 -8.09 6.32
C ASP A 381 6.89 -8.20 5.75
N LEU A 382 6.71 -7.89 4.46
CA LEU A 382 5.45 -8.07 3.77
C LEU A 382 5.11 -9.56 3.61
N ILE A 383 6.06 -10.36 3.14
CA ILE A 383 5.92 -11.81 2.94
C ILE A 383 5.69 -12.50 4.29
N LEU A 384 6.63 -12.36 5.23
CA LEU A 384 6.57 -13.04 6.52
C LEU A 384 5.35 -12.63 7.33
N GLY A 385 4.99 -11.34 7.32
CA GLY A 385 3.80 -10.88 8.03
C GLY A 385 2.50 -11.51 7.50
N LEU A 386 2.36 -11.63 6.19
CA LEU A 386 1.20 -12.26 5.56
C LEU A 386 1.18 -13.78 5.82
N GLN A 387 2.33 -14.45 5.71
CA GLN A 387 2.46 -15.89 5.98
C GLN A 387 2.10 -16.23 7.43
N HIS A 388 2.59 -15.48 8.41
CA HIS A 388 2.25 -15.68 9.82
C HIS A 388 0.76 -15.42 10.09
N TYR A 389 0.18 -14.40 9.48
CA TYR A 389 -1.27 -14.16 9.56
C TYR A 389 -2.08 -15.36 9.06
N MET A 390 -1.67 -15.94 7.94
CA MET A 390 -2.31 -17.14 7.37
C MET A 390 -2.12 -18.35 8.29
N GLN A 391 -0.91 -18.58 8.80
CA GLN A 391 -0.58 -19.69 9.70
C GLN A 391 -1.43 -19.64 10.98
N GLU A 392 -1.52 -18.47 11.64
CA GLU A 392 -2.36 -18.30 12.85
C GLU A 392 -3.84 -18.63 12.61
N ARG A 393 -4.32 -18.49 11.39
CA ARG A 393 -5.72 -18.75 11.00
C ARG A 393 -5.94 -20.11 10.33
N GLY A 394 -4.89 -20.91 10.21
CA GLY A 394 -4.97 -22.21 9.53
C GLY A 394 -5.27 -22.08 8.03
N ILE A 395 -4.89 -20.96 7.41
CA ILE A 395 -5.09 -20.71 5.97
C ILE A 395 -3.86 -21.21 5.22
N VAL A 396 -4.02 -22.21 4.39
CA VAL A 396 -2.90 -22.86 3.66
C VAL A 396 -2.68 -22.28 2.27
N GLU A 397 -3.66 -21.59 1.69
CA GLU A 397 -3.62 -21.05 0.33
C GLU A 397 -4.08 -19.60 0.32
N LEU A 398 -3.26 -18.69 -0.23
CA LEU A 398 -3.57 -17.27 -0.31
C LEU A 398 -4.87 -16.96 -1.06
N LYS A 399 -5.21 -17.78 -2.07
CA LYS A 399 -6.43 -17.59 -2.87
C LYS A 399 -7.72 -17.61 -2.04
N LYS A 400 -7.71 -18.21 -0.85
CA LYS A 400 -8.88 -18.21 0.05
C LYS A 400 -9.20 -16.84 0.65
N LEU A 401 -8.19 -15.96 0.69
CA LEU A 401 -8.34 -14.59 1.17
C LEU A 401 -8.85 -13.63 0.08
N VAL A 402 -8.73 -14.02 -1.18
CA VAL A 402 -9.12 -13.14 -2.31
C VAL A 402 -10.64 -12.94 -2.30
N GLY A 403 -11.06 -11.69 -2.06
CA GLY A 403 -12.48 -11.31 -2.02
C GLY A 403 -13.23 -11.73 -0.75
N GLU A 404 -12.54 -12.22 0.29
CA GLU A 404 -13.18 -12.71 1.53
C GLU A 404 -14.05 -11.65 2.19
N GLU A 405 -13.66 -10.38 2.16
CA GLU A 405 -14.36 -9.27 2.81
C GLU A 405 -15.45 -8.63 1.96
N LEU A 406 -15.60 -8.96 0.68
CA LEU A 406 -16.64 -8.38 -0.19
C LEU A 406 -18.05 -8.57 0.37
N LYS A 407 -18.34 -9.71 0.98
CA LYS A 407 -19.61 -10.02 1.63
C LYS A 407 -19.93 -9.14 2.84
N ASN A 408 -18.93 -8.53 3.45
CA ASN A 408 -19.05 -7.68 4.64
C ASN A 408 -19.23 -6.21 4.29
N ILE A 409 -19.10 -5.84 3.02
CA ILE A 409 -19.31 -4.48 2.55
C ILE A 409 -20.78 -4.32 2.16
N VAL A 410 -21.47 -3.47 2.89
CA VAL A 410 -22.90 -3.25 2.73
C VAL A 410 -23.20 -1.78 2.38
N LEU A 411 -24.39 -1.52 1.89
CA LEU A 411 -24.84 -0.15 1.63
C LEU A 411 -25.06 0.61 2.96
N PRO A 412 -24.97 1.93 2.98
CA PRO A 412 -25.10 2.72 4.20
C PRO A 412 -26.42 2.49 4.96
N HIS A 413 -27.51 2.13 4.28
CA HIS A 413 -28.81 1.85 4.91
C HIS A 413 -28.87 0.48 5.60
N ASP A 414 -27.98 -0.45 5.26
CA ASP A 414 -27.89 -1.78 5.88
C ASP A 414 -27.03 -1.79 7.15
N LEU A 415 -26.35 -0.66 7.45
CA LEU A 415 -25.55 -0.55 8.67
C LEU A 415 -26.44 -0.53 9.91
N ASP A 416 -26.02 -1.27 10.97
CA ASP A 416 -26.69 -1.30 12.27
C ASP A 416 -26.71 0.10 12.92
N ARG A 417 -27.91 0.64 13.10
CA ARG A 417 -28.14 1.93 13.77
C ARG A 417 -28.85 1.79 15.13
N GLU A 418 -29.25 0.59 15.50
CA GLU A 418 -29.96 0.28 16.72
C GLU A 418 -29.03 0.06 17.92
N THR A 419 -27.77 -0.31 17.63
CA THR A 419 -26.78 -0.54 18.65
C THR A 419 -25.63 0.46 18.56
N MET A 420 -24.87 0.58 19.64
CA MET A 420 -23.66 1.41 19.71
C MET A 420 -22.60 0.75 20.58
N VAL A 421 -21.34 1.15 20.36
CA VAL A 421 -20.19 0.78 21.17
C VAL A 421 -19.75 2.00 21.96
N PHE A 422 -19.77 1.92 23.29
CA PHE A 422 -19.27 3.01 24.13
C PHE A 422 -17.74 2.96 24.25
N PRO A 423 -17.06 4.10 24.43
CA PRO A 423 -15.68 4.12 24.87
C PRO A 423 -15.59 3.68 26.34
N LYS A 424 -14.49 3.02 26.69
CA LYS A 424 -14.13 2.64 28.08
C LYS A 424 -12.75 3.19 28.40
N VAL A 425 -12.60 3.77 29.56
CA VAL A 425 -11.30 4.31 30.03
C VAL A 425 -10.52 3.23 30.75
N ASN A 426 -9.34 2.87 30.24
CA ASN A 426 -8.35 2.13 30.97
C ASN A 426 -7.53 3.11 31.83
N ARG A 427 -7.74 3.10 33.14
CA ARG A 427 -7.15 4.06 34.08
C ARG A 427 -5.63 3.88 34.23
N GLU A 428 -5.11 2.68 34.06
CA GLU A 428 -3.69 2.34 34.17
C GLU A 428 -2.90 2.93 33.01
N LYS A 429 -3.44 2.79 31.78
CA LYS A 429 -2.84 3.36 30.56
C LYS A 429 -3.03 4.88 30.44
N CYS A 430 -3.94 5.47 31.22
CA CYS A 430 -4.29 6.87 31.10
C CYS A 430 -3.26 7.77 31.78
N ILE A 431 -2.60 8.62 30.99
CA ILE A 431 -1.60 9.61 31.47
C ILE A 431 -2.21 10.96 31.88
N GLY A 432 -3.54 11.12 31.84
CA GLY A 432 -4.20 12.35 32.26
C GLY A 432 -3.96 13.57 31.37
N CYS A 433 -3.68 13.39 30.08
CA CYS A 433 -3.36 14.48 29.14
C CYS A 433 -4.56 15.35 28.72
N GLY A 434 -5.79 14.89 28.90
CA GLY A 434 -7.01 15.63 28.57
C GLY A 434 -7.39 15.73 27.09
N ARG A 435 -6.59 15.17 26.13
CA ARG A 435 -6.89 15.26 24.69
C ARG A 435 -8.27 14.72 24.32
N CYS A 436 -8.68 13.61 24.94
CA CYS A 436 -10.02 13.03 24.73
C CYS A 436 -11.15 13.96 25.18
N TYR A 437 -10.94 14.71 26.28
CA TYR A 437 -11.89 15.71 26.77
C TYR A 437 -12.01 16.88 25.78
N ILE A 438 -10.88 17.48 25.37
CA ILE A 438 -10.86 18.60 24.42
C ILE A 438 -11.55 18.19 23.11
N SER A 439 -11.20 17.05 22.54
CA SER A 439 -11.82 16.58 21.29
C SER A 439 -13.31 16.32 21.43
N CYS A 440 -13.77 15.81 22.57
CA CYS A 440 -15.19 15.59 22.79
C CYS A 440 -15.94 16.88 23.08
N LYS A 441 -15.31 17.84 23.82
CA LYS A 441 -15.88 19.11 24.14
C LYS A 441 -16.10 19.98 22.91
N ASP A 442 -15.06 20.10 22.08
CA ASP A 442 -15.03 21.06 20.96
C ASP A 442 -15.39 20.43 19.61
N GLY A 443 -15.09 19.15 19.43
CA GLY A 443 -15.29 18.41 18.16
C GLY A 443 -16.29 17.26 18.21
N GLY A 444 -16.96 17.04 19.35
CA GLY A 444 -17.86 15.91 19.55
C GLY A 444 -19.17 16.28 20.26
N HIS A 445 -19.54 15.50 21.26
CA HIS A 445 -20.87 15.55 21.89
C HIS A 445 -20.84 15.97 23.35
N GLN A 446 -19.76 16.56 23.86
CA GLN A 446 -19.59 17.04 25.23
C GLN A 446 -19.92 15.96 26.29
N ALA A 447 -19.59 14.73 25.97
CA ALA A 447 -19.91 13.54 26.74
C ALA A 447 -18.75 13.04 27.63
N ILE A 448 -17.75 13.87 27.88
CA ILE A 448 -16.61 13.56 28.76
C ILE A 448 -16.47 14.67 29.79
N GLU A 449 -16.46 14.30 31.08
CA GLU A 449 -16.01 15.13 32.18
C GLU A 449 -14.51 14.88 32.43
N PHE A 450 -13.80 15.96 32.80
CA PHE A 450 -12.39 15.91 33.13
C PHE A 450 -12.11 16.79 34.33
N GLY A 451 -11.94 16.14 35.47
CA GLY A 451 -11.80 16.81 36.77
C GLY A 451 -10.33 16.99 37.21
N GLU A 452 -10.17 17.38 38.48
CA GLU A 452 -8.87 17.59 39.13
C GLU A 452 -8.04 16.32 39.21
N ASP A 453 -8.69 15.14 39.27
CA ASP A 453 -8.01 13.80 39.21
C ASP A 453 -7.37 13.52 37.84
N ARG A 454 -7.54 14.41 36.89
CA ARG A 454 -7.05 14.31 35.49
C ARG A 454 -7.40 12.98 34.81
N LYS A 455 -8.53 12.37 35.19
CA LYS A 455 -9.06 11.17 34.57
C LYS A 455 -10.39 11.45 33.90
N PRO A 456 -10.57 11.05 32.62
CA PRO A 456 -11.81 11.25 31.91
C PRO A 456 -12.92 10.35 32.47
N LYS A 457 -14.14 10.90 32.59
CA LYS A 457 -15.37 10.16 32.88
C LYS A 457 -16.34 10.29 31.70
N ILE A 458 -16.88 9.16 31.24
CA ILE A 458 -17.84 9.16 30.13
C ILE A 458 -19.25 9.39 30.67
N ILE A 459 -19.94 10.39 30.15
CA ILE A 459 -21.36 10.65 30.41
C ILE A 459 -22.18 9.84 29.41
N GLY A 460 -22.63 8.65 29.80
CA GLY A 460 -23.31 7.71 28.90
C GLY A 460 -24.51 8.29 28.16
N GLN A 461 -25.32 9.12 28.83
CA GLN A 461 -26.51 9.77 28.27
C GLN A 461 -26.21 10.76 27.13
N LYS A 462 -25.01 11.37 27.13
CA LYS A 462 -24.53 12.28 26.07
C LYS A 462 -23.70 11.61 25.00
N CYS A 463 -23.14 10.44 25.30
CA CYS A 463 -22.22 9.76 24.41
C CYS A 463 -22.96 9.05 23.26
N VAL A 464 -22.63 9.38 22.03
CA VAL A 464 -23.18 8.75 20.81
C VAL A 464 -22.26 7.66 20.23
N GLY A 465 -21.19 7.29 20.91
CA GLY A 465 -20.27 6.24 20.45
C GLY A 465 -19.42 6.60 19.21
N CYS A 466 -19.17 7.88 18.96
CA CYS A 466 -18.40 8.31 17.78
C CYS A 466 -16.90 7.92 17.81
N HIS A 467 -16.37 7.58 18.96
CA HIS A 467 -14.97 7.18 19.20
C HIS A 467 -13.88 8.21 18.85
N LEU A 468 -14.20 9.47 18.62
CA LEU A 468 -13.20 10.53 18.39
C LEU A 468 -12.18 10.58 19.55
N CYS A 469 -12.64 10.43 20.78
CA CYS A 469 -11.80 10.36 21.98
C CYS A 469 -10.75 9.21 21.94
N ARG A 470 -11.06 8.11 21.24
CA ARG A 470 -10.16 6.99 21.06
C ARG A 470 -9.08 7.29 20.02
N LEU A 471 -9.45 7.94 18.92
CA LEU A 471 -8.53 8.29 17.83
C LEU A 471 -7.45 9.28 18.29
N VAL A 472 -7.77 10.18 19.23
CA VAL A 472 -6.82 11.19 19.73
C VAL A 472 -6.05 10.76 20.97
N CYS A 473 -6.32 9.57 21.53
CA CYS A 473 -5.66 9.08 22.74
C CYS A 473 -4.23 8.58 22.44
N PRO A 474 -3.15 9.24 22.95
CA PRO A 474 -1.79 8.89 22.59
C PRO A 474 -1.33 7.55 23.17
N THR A 475 -1.97 7.08 24.25
CA THR A 475 -1.60 5.84 24.93
C THR A 475 -2.57 4.68 24.66
N GLY A 476 -3.60 4.89 23.84
CA GLY A 476 -4.65 3.89 23.61
C GLY A 476 -5.50 3.59 24.86
N ALA A 477 -5.46 4.44 25.89
CA ALA A 477 -6.24 4.28 27.13
C ALA A 477 -7.76 4.34 26.92
N MET A 478 -8.23 4.90 25.82
CA MET A 478 -9.64 4.88 25.43
C MET A 478 -9.90 3.61 24.60
N GLU A 479 -10.47 2.59 25.26
CA GLU A 479 -10.76 1.27 24.68
C GLU A 479 -12.24 1.19 24.20
N LYS A 480 -12.60 0.16 23.45
CA LYS A 480 -13.99 -0.17 23.10
C LYS A 480 -14.61 -0.99 24.23
N ALA A 481 -15.80 -0.61 24.69
CA ALA A 481 -16.65 -1.47 25.52
C ALA A 481 -17.45 -2.47 24.64
N LYS A 482 -18.28 -3.30 25.26
CA LYS A 482 -19.21 -4.16 24.54
C LYS A 482 -20.27 -3.33 23.78
N ARG A 483 -20.74 -3.87 22.66
CA ARG A 483 -21.85 -3.31 21.90
C ARG A 483 -23.16 -3.44 22.71
N MET A 484 -23.95 -2.39 22.74
CA MET A 484 -25.20 -2.29 23.51
C MET A 484 -26.28 -1.63 22.65
N ARG A 485 -27.56 -1.86 22.97
CA ARG A 485 -28.64 -1.07 22.36
C ARG A 485 -28.45 0.41 22.70
N LYS A 486 -28.81 1.27 21.79
CA LYS A 486 -28.89 2.72 22.06
C LYS A 486 -29.93 2.96 23.14
N PRO A 487 -29.68 3.93 24.03
CA PRO A 487 -30.66 4.33 25.03
C PRO A 487 -31.95 4.91 24.43
#